data_ce21a935bf230b5871b253d3a7d68b91
#
_entry.id   ce21a935bf230b5871b253d3a7d68b91
#
_cell.length_a   1.000
_cell.length_b   1.000
_cell.length_c   1.000
_cell.angle_alpha   90.00
_cell.angle_beta   90.00
_cell.angle_gamma   90.00
#
_symmetry.space_group_name_H-M   'P 1'
#
loop_
_entity.id
_entity.type
_entity.pdbx_description
1 polymer ?
#
loop_
_entity_poly.entity_id
_entity_poly.type
_entity_poly.pdbx_seq_one_letter_code
_entity_poly.pdbx_strand_id
1 'polypeptide(L)'
;MGTRLLLDGNRAPEMVLDTSGQSKGLRVGFRGLFAGTYKRKTLFWCFTTKLVQTNRSGMVVKQVDVANHHGDLCFHKGKVYVAVNLGKFNDPKGYANSWVYVYDAGDLSFLVKHKTPDVFHGAGGIAYYDGKFLVVGGLPEGVKENYAYEYDGDFKFVKRHVLDSGHTHLGIQTAAFADGHWWFGCYGSPTILLKADASLKRIERFEFDCSLGIVPVGGSKFLVARGASTKNKGHTGRLVLAEADKERGLKIVQGEAPKK
;
A
#
# COMPACT_ATOMS: atom_id res chain seq x y z
N MET A 1 12.74 1.78 -26.16
CA MET A 1 13.07 3.16 -25.72
C MET A 1 12.52 3.33 -24.32
N GLY A 2 13.40 3.33 -23.31
CA GLY A 2 13.00 3.42 -21.91
C GLY A 2 12.56 4.84 -21.53
N THR A 3 11.34 5.00 -21.10
CA THR A 3 10.82 6.28 -20.64
C THR A 3 11.42 6.63 -19.29
N ARG A 4 12.36 7.53 -19.28
CA ARG A 4 13.00 8.09 -18.09
C ARG A 4 11.96 8.91 -17.33
N LEU A 5 11.61 8.49 -16.11
CA LEU A 5 10.84 9.31 -15.18
C LEU A 5 11.76 10.42 -14.68
N LEU A 6 11.72 11.58 -15.31
CA LEU A 6 12.34 12.78 -14.77
C LEU A 6 11.40 13.28 -13.66
N LEU A 7 11.81 13.08 -12.42
CA LEU A 7 11.28 13.86 -11.30
C LEU A 7 11.94 15.24 -11.44
N ASP A 8 11.15 16.24 -11.83
CA ASP A 8 11.63 17.61 -11.91
C ASP A 8 12.03 18.09 -10.52
N GLY A 9 13.30 18.44 -10.38
CA GLY A 9 13.89 18.97 -9.17
C GLY A 9 14.38 17.89 -8.17
N ASN A 10 15.47 18.17 -7.51
CA ASN A 10 16.21 17.31 -6.56
C ASN A 10 15.45 16.97 -5.25
N ARG A 11 14.12 17.05 -5.21
CA ARG A 11 13.30 16.67 -4.04
C ARG A 11 12.16 15.75 -4.45
N ALA A 12 12.06 14.62 -3.75
CA ALA A 12 10.86 13.79 -3.80
C ALA A 12 9.65 14.63 -3.32
N PRO A 13 8.45 14.44 -3.87
CA PRO A 13 7.28 15.19 -3.44
C PRO A 13 7.05 14.98 -1.94
N GLU A 14 7.04 16.07 -1.19
CA GLU A 14 6.70 16.11 0.24
C GLU A 14 5.30 16.70 0.36
N MET A 15 4.41 15.98 1.03
CA MET A 15 3.05 16.45 1.29
C MET A 15 2.88 16.66 2.78
N VAL A 16 2.56 17.88 3.17
CA VAL A 16 2.14 18.22 4.53
C VAL A 16 0.62 18.37 4.49
N LEU A 17 -0.09 17.44 5.13
CA LEU A 17 -1.52 17.57 5.38
C LEU A 17 -1.71 18.12 6.79
N ASP A 18 -2.47 19.21 6.89
CA ASP A 18 -2.97 19.67 8.18
C ASP A 18 -4.07 18.72 8.65
N THR A 19 -3.71 17.89 9.62
CA THR A 19 -4.62 16.95 10.25
C THR A 19 -4.86 17.34 11.70
N SER A 20 -5.30 18.56 11.92
CA SER A 20 -5.63 19.10 13.25
C SER A 20 -6.72 18.31 14.02
N GLY A 21 -6.86 17.04 13.75
CA GLY A 21 -7.75 16.10 14.41
C GLY A 21 -7.66 14.70 13.83
N GLN A 22 -6.93 13.83 14.49
CA GLN A 22 -7.13 12.35 14.45
C GLN A 22 -6.79 11.55 13.19
N SER A 23 -5.87 11.92 12.34
CA SER A 23 -5.41 10.97 11.32
C SER A 23 -4.22 10.15 11.82
N LYS A 24 -4.43 8.86 12.06
CA LYS A 24 -3.38 7.88 12.29
C LYS A 24 -3.18 7.05 11.02
N GLY A 25 -1.96 6.68 10.70
CA GLY A 25 -1.65 5.76 9.63
C GLY A 25 -1.72 6.34 8.21
N LEU A 26 -0.58 6.45 7.57
CA LEU A 26 -0.43 6.83 6.16
C LEU A 26 -0.33 5.55 5.30
N ARG A 27 -1.02 5.54 4.18
CA ARG A 27 -0.86 4.57 3.10
C ARG A 27 -0.86 5.29 1.76
N VAL A 28 -0.14 4.78 0.79
CA VAL A 28 -0.03 5.41 -0.52
C VAL A 28 -0.23 4.40 -1.63
N GLY A 29 -1.11 4.73 -2.55
CA GLY A 29 -1.26 4.05 -3.82
C GLY A 29 -1.06 5.00 -4.99
N PHE A 30 -0.78 4.46 -6.14
CA PHE A 30 -0.45 5.23 -7.34
C PHE A 30 -1.32 4.86 -8.53
N ARG A 31 -1.77 5.86 -9.28
CA ARG A 31 -2.33 5.67 -10.60
C ARG A 31 -1.21 5.57 -11.62
N GLY A 32 -0.71 4.36 -11.86
CA GLY A 32 0.19 4.07 -12.97
C GLY A 32 -0.57 4.08 -14.30
N LEU A 33 -0.13 4.87 -15.28
CA LEU A 33 -0.59 4.77 -16.65
C LEU A 33 0.19 3.66 -17.37
N PHE A 34 -0.51 2.66 -17.84
CA PHE A 34 -0.02 1.86 -18.97
C PHE A 34 0.04 2.75 -20.21
N ALA A 35 1.13 2.62 -20.94
CA ALA A 35 1.51 3.28 -22.18
C ALA A 35 0.37 4.02 -22.94
N GLY A 36 0.49 5.34 -23.10
CA GLY A 36 -0.19 6.05 -24.17
C GLY A 36 -0.60 7.50 -23.93
N THR A 37 -0.83 7.97 -22.71
CA THR A 37 -1.25 9.36 -22.51
C THR A 37 -0.63 10.00 -21.26
N TYR A 38 0.33 10.88 -21.50
CA TYR A 38 1.22 11.53 -20.55
C TYR A 38 0.60 12.62 -19.65
N LYS A 39 -0.72 12.80 -19.62
CA LYS A 39 -1.27 14.09 -19.16
C LYS A 39 -1.71 14.21 -17.71
N ARG A 40 -1.90 13.15 -16.89
CA ARG A 40 -2.25 13.31 -15.46
C ARG A 40 -1.70 12.17 -14.62
N LYS A 41 -0.51 12.32 -14.08
CA LYS A 41 -0.01 11.42 -13.04
C LYS A 41 -0.54 11.91 -11.70
N THR A 42 -1.42 11.13 -11.12
CA THR A 42 -2.10 11.41 -9.86
C THR A 42 -1.60 10.41 -8.81
N LEU A 43 -1.37 10.87 -7.59
CA LEU A 43 -1.07 10.05 -6.43
C LEU A 43 -2.29 10.00 -5.52
N PHE A 44 -2.57 8.83 -5.00
CA PHE A 44 -3.60 8.63 -3.97
C PHE A 44 -2.94 8.28 -2.65
N TRP A 45 -3.40 8.90 -1.60
CA TRP A 45 -2.89 8.74 -0.25
C TRP A 45 -4.05 8.40 0.66
N CYS A 46 -3.89 7.34 1.44
CA CYS A 46 -4.86 6.98 2.45
C CYS A 46 -4.27 7.23 3.84
N PHE A 47 -4.95 8.06 4.59
CA PHE A 47 -4.77 8.20 6.02
C PHE A 47 -5.96 7.51 6.68
N THR A 48 -5.81 7.00 7.85
CA THR A 48 -6.84 6.19 8.54
C THR A 48 -8.28 6.71 8.38
N THR A 49 -8.46 8.02 8.25
CA THR A 49 -9.77 8.70 8.16
C THR A 49 -9.88 9.67 6.98
N LYS A 50 -8.89 9.71 6.09
CA LYS A 50 -8.90 10.58 4.92
C LYS A 50 -8.35 9.87 3.68
N LEU A 51 -9.01 10.06 2.55
CA LEU A 51 -8.48 9.70 1.23
C LEU A 51 -8.14 11.00 0.49
N VAL A 52 -6.92 11.09 -0.03
CA VAL A 52 -6.38 12.31 -0.61
C VAL A 52 -5.83 12.02 -2.00
N GLN A 53 -6.11 12.90 -2.92
CA GLN A 53 -5.58 12.93 -4.27
C GLN A 53 -4.63 14.09 -4.42
N THR A 54 -3.40 13.82 -4.89
CA THR A 54 -2.43 14.87 -5.21
C THR A 54 -1.95 14.78 -6.64
N ASN A 55 -1.42 15.89 -7.15
CA ASN A 55 -0.60 15.86 -8.35
C ASN A 55 0.82 15.31 -8.01
N ARG A 56 1.70 15.27 -9.01
CA ARG A 56 3.08 14.77 -8.86
C ARG A 56 3.97 15.60 -7.94
N SER A 57 3.67 16.89 -7.80
CA SER A 57 4.40 17.79 -6.89
C SER A 57 3.91 17.70 -5.43
N GLY A 58 2.95 16.82 -5.14
CA GLY A 58 2.38 16.67 -3.80
C GLY A 58 1.28 17.69 -3.47
N MET A 59 0.88 18.55 -4.43
CA MET A 59 -0.21 19.50 -4.21
C MET A 59 -1.54 18.75 -4.14
N VAL A 60 -2.31 18.98 -3.09
CA VAL A 60 -3.64 18.38 -2.91
C VAL A 60 -4.59 18.87 -4.00
N VAL A 61 -5.17 17.93 -4.74
CA VAL A 61 -6.19 18.18 -5.75
C VAL A 61 -7.58 17.99 -5.14
N LYS A 62 -7.73 16.93 -4.34
CA LYS A 62 -8.96 16.57 -3.66
C LYS A 62 -8.68 15.79 -2.38
N GLN A 63 -9.55 15.94 -1.40
CA GLN A 63 -9.58 15.08 -0.22
C GLN A 63 -11.02 14.85 0.23
N VAL A 64 -11.25 13.68 0.82
CA VAL A 64 -12.54 13.30 1.40
C VAL A 64 -12.31 12.61 2.75
N ASP A 65 -13.25 12.82 3.67
CA ASP A 65 -13.29 12.06 4.91
C ASP A 65 -13.84 10.67 4.65
N VAL A 66 -13.23 9.68 5.27
CA VAL A 66 -13.60 8.27 5.10
C VAL A 66 -13.77 7.60 6.46
N ALA A 67 -14.41 6.43 6.49
CA ALA A 67 -14.55 5.63 7.70
C ALA A 67 -13.16 5.28 8.27
N ASN A 68 -13.10 5.11 9.58
CA ASN A 68 -11.85 4.75 10.28
C ASN A 68 -11.26 3.44 9.74
N HIS A 69 -9.96 3.27 9.94
CA HIS A 69 -9.17 2.11 9.52
C HIS A 69 -9.11 1.84 7.99
N HIS A 70 -9.14 2.89 7.18
CA HIS A 70 -8.69 2.78 5.80
C HIS A 70 -7.19 2.49 5.77
N GLY A 71 -6.81 1.38 5.12
CA GLY A 71 -5.44 0.89 5.00
C GLY A 71 -4.80 1.19 3.65
N ASP A 72 -4.04 0.22 3.14
CA ASP A 72 -3.39 0.33 1.83
C ASP A 72 -4.40 0.28 0.68
N LEU A 73 -3.99 0.80 -0.46
CA LEU A 73 -4.87 0.98 -1.61
C LEU A 73 -4.19 0.62 -2.93
N CYS A 74 -4.99 0.18 -3.89
CA CYS A 74 -4.54 0.02 -5.27
C CYS A 74 -5.47 0.75 -6.25
N PHE A 75 -4.95 1.03 -7.45
CA PHE A 75 -5.73 1.62 -8.54
C PHE A 75 -5.95 0.61 -9.65
N HIS A 76 -7.20 0.49 -10.11
CA HIS A 76 -7.54 -0.30 -11.29
C HIS A 76 -8.74 0.31 -12.05
N LYS A 77 -8.62 0.45 -13.37
CA LYS A 77 -9.70 0.90 -14.27
C LYS A 77 -10.50 2.11 -13.77
N GLY A 78 -9.83 3.19 -13.40
CA GLY A 78 -10.49 4.43 -12.99
C GLY A 78 -11.01 4.42 -11.54
N LYS A 79 -10.74 3.39 -10.78
CA LYS A 79 -11.20 3.23 -9.39
C LYS A 79 -10.03 3.06 -8.43
N VAL A 80 -10.21 3.51 -7.21
CA VAL A 80 -9.32 3.31 -6.06
C VAL A 80 -9.97 2.29 -5.14
N TYR A 81 -9.28 1.21 -4.88
CA TYR A 81 -9.71 0.13 -3.99
C TYR A 81 -8.89 0.22 -2.71
N VAL A 82 -9.53 0.23 -1.57
CA VAL A 82 -8.90 0.43 -0.26
C VAL A 82 -9.26 -0.73 0.66
N ALA A 83 -8.25 -1.37 1.25
CA ALA A 83 -8.44 -2.36 2.31
C ALA A 83 -8.89 -1.66 3.61
N VAL A 84 -9.96 -2.14 4.23
CA VAL A 84 -10.57 -1.53 5.42
C VAL A 84 -10.90 -2.58 6.45
N ASN A 85 -10.55 -2.34 7.72
CA ASN A 85 -10.99 -3.18 8.82
C ASN A 85 -11.73 -2.36 9.87
N LEU A 86 -12.99 -2.65 10.07
CA LEU A 86 -13.86 -1.97 11.05
C LEU A 86 -13.99 -2.74 12.38
N GLY A 87 -13.34 -3.91 12.47
CA GLY A 87 -13.33 -4.76 13.67
C GLY A 87 -12.00 -4.72 14.41
N LYS A 88 -11.76 -5.74 15.23
CA LYS A 88 -10.50 -5.90 15.95
C LYS A 88 -9.43 -6.43 14.98
N PHE A 89 -8.38 -5.65 14.78
CA PHE A 89 -7.24 -6.04 13.95
C PHE A 89 -6.31 -6.96 14.76
N ASN A 90 -5.79 -8.03 14.14
CA ASN A 90 -4.90 -9.04 14.74
C ASN A 90 -5.51 -9.84 15.91
N ASP A 91 -6.80 -9.84 16.08
CA ASP A 91 -7.42 -10.67 17.10
C ASP A 91 -7.29 -12.15 16.74
N PRO A 92 -6.74 -13.01 17.63
CA PRO A 92 -6.58 -14.44 17.34
C PRO A 92 -7.90 -15.17 17.11
N LYS A 93 -9.00 -14.65 17.68
CA LYS A 93 -10.35 -15.21 17.53
C LYS A 93 -11.05 -14.75 16.26
N GLY A 94 -10.42 -13.87 15.44
CA GLY A 94 -11.00 -13.43 14.17
C GLY A 94 -12.14 -12.44 14.29
N TYR A 95 -12.10 -11.53 15.25
CA TYR A 95 -13.08 -10.44 15.38
C TYR A 95 -12.84 -9.27 14.44
N ALA A 96 -12.22 -9.53 13.31
CA ALA A 96 -12.07 -8.55 12.24
C ALA A 96 -13.42 -8.31 11.54
N ASN A 97 -13.55 -7.13 10.95
CA ASN A 97 -14.66 -6.79 10.07
C ASN A 97 -14.06 -6.18 8.80
N SER A 98 -13.62 -7.06 7.91
CA SER A 98 -12.79 -6.76 6.74
C SER A 98 -13.64 -6.42 5.53
N TRP A 99 -13.23 -5.38 4.80
CA TRP A 99 -13.89 -4.86 3.62
C TRP A 99 -12.88 -4.36 2.58
N VAL A 100 -13.32 -4.23 1.34
CA VAL A 100 -12.68 -3.39 0.33
C VAL A 100 -13.65 -2.29 -0.07
N TYR A 101 -13.26 -1.03 0.15
CA TYR A 101 -14.02 0.14 -0.27
C TYR A 101 -13.53 0.61 -1.62
N VAL A 102 -14.45 1.03 -2.47
CA VAL A 102 -14.17 1.44 -3.85
C VAL A 102 -14.62 2.88 -4.05
N TYR A 103 -13.71 3.68 -4.58
CA TYR A 103 -13.92 5.09 -4.87
C TYR A 103 -13.66 5.39 -6.34
N ASP A 104 -14.36 6.36 -6.92
CA ASP A 104 -14.00 6.91 -8.22
C ASP A 104 -12.67 7.64 -8.13
N ALA A 105 -11.77 7.37 -9.07
CA ALA A 105 -10.43 7.97 -9.04
C ALA A 105 -10.40 9.41 -9.58
N GLY A 106 -11.47 9.90 -10.19
CA GLY A 106 -11.57 11.26 -10.69
C GLY A 106 -11.96 12.26 -9.61
N ASP A 107 -12.92 11.87 -8.75
CA ASP A 107 -13.49 12.78 -7.76
C ASP A 107 -13.51 12.25 -6.32
N LEU A 108 -13.01 11.04 -6.08
CA LEU A 108 -13.01 10.35 -4.80
C LEU A 108 -14.41 10.07 -4.23
N SER A 109 -15.46 10.10 -5.04
CA SER A 109 -16.80 9.70 -4.62
C SER A 109 -16.82 8.21 -4.26
N PHE A 110 -17.51 7.86 -3.17
CA PHE A 110 -17.72 6.47 -2.78
C PHE A 110 -18.62 5.78 -3.79
N LEU A 111 -18.20 4.61 -4.30
CA LEU A 111 -18.97 3.84 -5.27
C LEU A 111 -19.65 2.63 -4.63
N VAL A 112 -18.88 1.77 -3.98
CA VAL A 112 -19.34 0.50 -3.41
C VAL A 112 -18.34 -0.02 -2.38
N LYS A 113 -18.78 -0.94 -1.54
CA LYS A 113 -17.90 -1.73 -0.67
C LYS A 113 -18.21 -3.21 -0.77
N HIS A 114 -17.17 -4.02 -0.75
CA HIS A 114 -17.25 -5.48 -0.78
C HIS A 114 -16.82 -6.03 0.57
N LYS A 115 -17.63 -6.91 1.17
CA LYS A 115 -17.27 -7.59 2.40
C LYS A 115 -16.25 -8.69 2.09
N THR A 116 -15.18 -8.76 2.86
CA THR A 116 -14.11 -9.77 2.71
C THR A 116 -13.92 -10.55 4.02
N PRO A 117 -14.92 -11.35 4.44
CA PRO A 117 -14.92 -12.04 5.73
C PRO A 117 -13.82 -13.09 5.84
N ASP A 118 -13.32 -13.56 4.70
CA ASP A 118 -12.22 -14.54 4.62
C ASP A 118 -10.91 -13.96 5.15
N VAL A 119 -10.75 -12.63 5.15
CA VAL A 119 -9.59 -11.93 5.71
C VAL A 119 -9.74 -11.88 7.24
N PHE A 120 -9.45 -12.99 7.86
CA PHE A 120 -9.84 -13.36 9.22
C PHE A 120 -9.24 -12.46 10.30
N HIS A 121 -8.01 -11.96 10.10
CA HIS A 121 -7.30 -11.13 11.09
C HIS A 121 -7.31 -9.64 10.77
N GLY A 122 -8.09 -9.22 9.76
CA GLY A 122 -8.26 -7.82 9.38
C GLY A 122 -7.54 -7.43 8.11
N ALA A 123 -8.25 -6.78 7.19
CA ALA A 123 -7.68 -6.27 5.94
C ALA A 123 -6.78 -5.06 6.22
N GLY A 124 -5.53 -5.11 5.78
CA GLY A 124 -4.51 -4.06 5.93
C GLY A 124 -3.97 -3.55 4.60
N GLY A 125 -3.85 -4.43 3.60
CA GLY A 125 -3.34 -4.08 2.28
C GLY A 125 -4.07 -4.75 1.13
N ILE A 126 -3.94 -4.18 -0.08
CA ILE A 126 -4.57 -4.69 -1.29
C ILE A 126 -3.72 -4.38 -2.53
N ALA A 127 -3.63 -5.34 -3.43
CA ALA A 127 -3.07 -5.15 -4.77
C ALA A 127 -3.95 -5.79 -5.84
N TYR A 128 -3.81 -5.31 -7.07
CA TYR A 128 -4.45 -5.90 -8.25
C TYR A 128 -3.40 -6.44 -9.22
N TYR A 129 -3.60 -7.67 -9.67
CA TYR A 129 -2.78 -8.28 -10.71
C TYR A 129 -3.57 -9.33 -11.48
N ASP A 130 -3.47 -9.30 -12.80
CA ASP A 130 -4.00 -10.32 -13.73
C ASP A 130 -5.45 -10.72 -13.47
N GLY A 131 -6.34 -9.74 -13.41
CA GLY A 131 -7.79 -9.97 -13.24
C GLY A 131 -8.23 -10.22 -11.80
N LYS A 132 -7.31 -10.20 -10.82
CA LYS A 132 -7.57 -10.58 -9.44
C LYS A 132 -7.11 -9.51 -8.45
N PHE A 133 -7.79 -9.46 -7.32
CA PHE A 133 -7.36 -8.70 -6.16
C PHE A 133 -6.72 -9.64 -5.14
N LEU A 134 -5.60 -9.22 -4.58
CA LEU A 134 -4.95 -9.87 -3.44
C LEU A 134 -5.09 -8.97 -2.22
N VAL A 135 -5.83 -9.41 -1.21
CA VAL A 135 -5.99 -8.71 0.06
C VAL A 135 -5.07 -9.37 1.08
N VAL A 136 -4.34 -8.56 1.83
CA VAL A 136 -3.42 -8.99 2.89
C VAL A 136 -3.75 -8.26 4.18
N GLY A 137 -3.20 -8.69 5.30
CA GLY A 137 -3.50 -7.97 6.55
C GLY A 137 -2.94 -8.60 7.80
N GLY A 138 -3.73 -8.52 8.86
CA GLY A 138 -3.35 -8.82 10.21
C GLY A 138 -2.73 -10.18 10.46
N LEU A 139 -1.86 -10.24 11.46
CA LEU A 139 -1.24 -11.46 11.97
C LEU A 139 -1.17 -11.38 13.49
N PRO A 140 -1.83 -12.28 14.23
CA PRO A 140 -1.70 -12.36 15.69
C PRO A 140 -0.28 -12.72 16.14
N GLU A 141 0.07 -12.34 17.35
CA GLU A 141 1.33 -12.75 17.94
C GLU A 141 1.46 -14.28 18.02
N GLY A 142 2.67 -14.76 17.81
CA GLY A 142 3.00 -16.19 17.84
C GLY A 142 2.73 -16.95 16.54
N VAL A 143 1.98 -16.39 15.59
CA VAL A 143 1.78 -17.00 14.27
C VAL A 143 3.00 -16.75 13.39
N LYS A 144 3.52 -17.80 12.75
CA LYS A 144 4.78 -17.75 11.97
C LYS A 144 4.58 -17.69 10.46
N GLU A 145 3.35 -17.57 10.00
CA GLU A 145 3.00 -17.52 8.58
C GLU A 145 2.03 -16.38 8.31
N ASN A 146 2.22 -15.68 7.23
CA ASN A 146 1.26 -14.66 6.79
C ASN A 146 0.23 -15.25 5.82
N TYR A 147 -0.81 -14.49 5.54
CA TYR A 147 -1.89 -14.91 4.65
C TYR A 147 -2.14 -13.86 3.57
N ALA A 148 -2.40 -14.34 2.36
CA ALA A 148 -2.89 -13.54 1.27
C ALA A 148 -4.19 -14.14 0.73
N TYR A 149 -5.19 -13.32 0.52
CA TYR A 149 -6.54 -13.73 0.16
C TYR A 149 -6.85 -13.25 -1.25
N GLU A 150 -7.04 -14.21 -2.15
CA GLU A 150 -7.30 -13.95 -3.56
C GLU A 150 -8.81 -13.82 -3.79
N TYR A 151 -9.21 -12.76 -4.47
CA TYR A 151 -10.56 -12.47 -4.92
C TYR A 151 -10.57 -12.24 -6.43
N ASP A 152 -11.65 -12.60 -7.09
CA ASP A 152 -11.86 -12.26 -8.49
C ASP A 152 -12.23 -10.77 -8.69
N GLY A 153 -12.50 -10.38 -9.94
CA GLY A 153 -12.85 -9.01 -10.28
C GLY A 153 -14.16 -8.52 -9.66
N ASP A 154 -15.04 -9.43 -9.23
CA ASP A 154 -16.32 -9.16 -8.56
C ASP A 154 -16.25 -9.31 -7.04
N PHE A 155 -15.04 -9.48 -6.50
CA PHE A 155 -14.78 -9.73 -5.08
C PHE A 155 -15.40 -11.02 -4.53
N LYS A 156 -15.56 -12.04 -5.35
CA LYS A 156 -15.83 -13.41 -4.89
C LYS A 156 -14.51 -14.03 -4.44
N PHE A 157 -14.52 -14.60 -3.24
CA PHE A 157 -13.36 -15.28 -2.68
C PHE A 157 -12.96 -16.47 -3.56
N VAL A 158 -11.67 -16.53 -3.90
CA VAL A 158 -11.10 -17.63 -4.72
C VAL A 158 -10.36 -18.59 -3.80
N LYS A 159 -9.36 -18.10 -3.05
CA LYS A 159 -8.59 -18.93 -2.11
C LYS A 159 -7.74 -18.08 -1.16
N ARG A 160 -7.31 -18.73 -0.08
CA ARG A 160 -6.27 -18.22 0.83
C ARG A 160 -4.93 -18.86 0.48
N HIS A 161 -3.91 -18.06 0.34
CA HIS A 161 -2.52 -18.50 0.27
C HIS A 161 -1.89 -18.40 1.66
N VAL A 162 -1.16 -19.43 2.05
CA VAL A 162 -0.31 -19.43 3.24
C VAL A 162 1.10 -19.06 2.80
N LEU A 163 1.66 -18.04 3.41
CA LEU A 163 2.99 -17.52 3.11
C LEU A 163 3.94 -17.94 4.23
N ASP A 164 4.84 -18.86 3.94
CA ASP A 164 5.89 -19.27 4.88
C ASP A 164 6.95 -18.16 5.02
N SER A 165 6.56 -17.10 5.71
CA SER A 165 7.29 -15.84 5.80
C SER A 165 8.01 -15.63 7.13
N GLY A 166 7.78 -16.51 8.10
CA GLY A 166 8.06 -16.22 9.50
C GLY A 166 7.09 -15.16 10.05
N HIS A 167 7.16 -14.91 11.34
CA HIS A 167 6.34 -13.88 12.01
C HIS A 167 6.65 -12.47 11.48
N THR A 168 5.62 -11.67 11.29
CA THR A 168 5.71 -10.23 11.03
C THR A 168 4.82 -9.47 12.01
N HIS A 169 5.34 -8.39 12.58
CA HIS A 169 4.56 -7.59 13.52
C HIS A 169 3.32 -6.99 12.86
N LEU A 170 2.16 -7.31 13.39
CA LEU A 170 0.84 -6.90 12.87
C LEU A 170 0.53 -7.37 11.43
N GLY A 171 1.27 -8.35 10.90
CA GLY A 171 1.05 -8.90 9.57
C GLY A 171 1.55 -8.02 8.42
N ILE A 172 0.99 -8.26 7.24
CA ILE A 172 1.33 -7.52 6.03
C ILE A 172 0.46 -6.26 5.92
N GLN A 173 1.11 -5.13 5.69
CA GLN A 173 0.45 -3.83 5.67
C GLN A 173 0.24 -3.26 4.28
N THR A 174 1.12 -3.59 3.32
CA THR A 174 1.06 -3.11 1.94
C THR A 174 1.37 -4.22 0.97
N ALA A 175 0.82 -4.13 -0.24
CA ALA A 175 1.04 -5.12 -1.29
C ALA A 175 1.20 -4.46 -2.67
N ALA A 176 2.10 -5.02 -3.48
CA ALA A 176 2.23 -4.65 -4.89
C ALA A 176 2.68 -5.87 -5.71
N PHE A 177 2.34 -5.88 -7.00
CA PHE A 177 2.89 -6.84 -7.96
C PHE A 177 3.70 -6.12 -9.01
N ALA A 178 4.94 -6.52 -9.18
CA ALA A 178 5.82 -5.96 -10.20
C ALA A 178 6.94 -6.93 -10.55
N ASP A 179 7.37 -6.91 -11.80
CA ASP A 179 8.53 -7.66 -12.30
C ASP A 179 8.45 -9.17 -11.96
N GLY A 180 7.23 -9.75 -12.12
CA GLY A 180 6.97 -11.16 -11.86
C GLY A 180 6.91 -11.56 -10.38
N HIS A 181 6.94 -10.59 -9.46
CA HIS A 181 6.98 -10.85 -8.01
C HIS A 181 5.93 -10.03 -7.26
N TRP A 182 5.49 -10.60 -6.15
CA TRP A 182 4.76 -9.88 -5.10
C TRP A 182 5.75 -9.23 -4.14
N TRP A 183 5.41 -8.02 -3.71
CA TRP A 183 6.19 -7.21 -2.79
C TRP A 183 5.28 -6.78 -1.65
N PHE A 184 5.66 -7.13 -0.41
CA PHE A 184 4.83 -6.89 0.76
C PHE A 184 5.60 -6.13 1.82
N GLY A 185 5.04 -5.05 2.32
CA GLY A 185 5.60 -4.28 3.43
C GLY A 185 4.99 -4.65 4.76
N CYS A 186 5.83 -4.91 5.74
CA CYS A 186 5.43 -5.26 7.10
C CYS A 186 6.05 -4.29 8.10
N TYR A 187 5.37 -4.08 9.21
CA TYR A 187 5.95 -3.40 10.37
C TYR A 187 7.00 -4.29 11.05
N GLY A 188 7.67 -3.72 12.04
CA GLY A 188 8.62 -4.40 12.90
C GLY A 188 9.82 -3.53 13.26
N SER A 189 10.69 -4.10 14.04
CA SER A 189 12.02 -3.54 14.36
C SER A 189 13.02 -4.70 14.28
N PRO A 190 13.71 -4.85 13.14
CA PRO A 190 13.62 -4.01 11.91
C PRO A 190 12.30 -4.18 11.16
N THR A 191 11.98 -3.22 10.27
CA THR A 191 10.87 -3.33 9.31
C THR A 191 11.19 -4.38 8.25
N ILE A 192 10.17 -5.10 7.80
CA ILE A 192 10.33 -6.26 6.91
C ILE A 192 9.71 -6.00 5.55
N LEU A 193 10.45 -6.32 4.52
CA LEU A 193 9.99 -6.51 3.16
C LEU A 193 9.95 -8.01 2.86
N LEU A 194 8.80 -8.50 2.43
CA LEU A 194 8.68 -9.85 1.86
C LEU A 194 8.57 -9.73 0.34
N LYS A 195 9.33 -10.55 -0.37
CA LYS A 195 9.25 -10.70 -1.83
C LYS A 195 8.85 -12.13 -2.13
N ALA A 196 7.81 -12.32 -2.92
CA ALA A 196 7.33 -13.64 -3.29
C ALA A 196 7.29 -13.82 -4.80
N ASP A 197 7.46 -15.06 -5.28
CA ASP A 197 7.19 -15.38 -6.67
C ASP A 197 5.70 -15.18 -7.01
N ALA A 198 5.37 -15.16 -8.29
CA ALA A 198 3.98 -14.96 -8.75
C ALA A 198 3.01 -16.03 -8.20
N SER A 199 3.50 -17.20 -7.84
CA SER A 199 2.70 -18.29 -7.26
C SER A 199 2.54 -18.22 -5.74
N LEU A 200 3.21 -17.24 -5.07
CA LEU A 200 3.25 -17.06 -3.62
C LEU A 200 3.85 -18.26 -2.85
N LYS A 201 4.69 -19.04 -3.48
CA LYS A 201 5.31 -20.24 -2.86
C LYS A 201 6.72 -20.01 -2.34
N ARG A 202 7.50 -19.17 -3.01
CA ARG A 202 8.87 -18.85 -2.60
C ARG A 202 8.86 -17.45 -1.99
N ILE A 203 9.23 -17.35 -0.72
CA ILE A 203 9.23 -16.10 0.01
C ILE A 203 10.67 -15.76 0.39
N GLU A 204 11.11 -14.60 -0.01
CA GLU A 204 12.36 -13.97 0.43
C GLU A 204 12.02 -12.88 1.45
N ARG A 205 12.91 -12.68 2.44
CA ARG A 205 12.71 -11.73 3.53
C ARG A 205 13.92 -10.80 3.65
N PHE A 206 13.67 -9.50 3.68
CA PHE A 206 14.68 -8.46 3.72
C PHE A 206 14.35 -7.41 4.78
N GLU A 207 15.38 -6.69 5.23
CA GLU A 207 15.22 -5.51 6.07
C GLU A 207 15.05 -4.26 5.20
N PHE A 208 13.80 -3.89 4.94
CA PHE A 208 13.49 -2.68 4.20
C PHE A 208 12.09 -2.19 4.58
N ASP A 209 11.96 -0.88 4.83
CA ASP A 209 10.65 -0.30 5.15
C ASP A 209 9.89 0.10 3.90
N CYS A 210 8.80 -0.58 3.62
CA CYS A 210 7.75 -0.18 2.69
C CYS A 210 6.34 -0.39 3.29
N SER A 211 6.27 -0.41 4.62
CA SER A 211 5.05 -0.69 5.37
C SER A 211 3.96 0.38 5.20
N LEU A 212 4.31 1.58 4.73
CA LEU A 212 3.36 2.66 4.49
C LEU A 212 2.91 2.78 3.04
N GLY A 213 3.54 2.06 2.12
CA GLY A 213 3.16 2.03 0.70
C GLY A 213 4.33 1.64 -0.18
N ILE A 214 4.04 0.80 -1.16
CA ILE A 214 4.97 0.40 -2.21
C ILE A 214 4.23 0.39 -3.54
N VAL A 215 4.74 1.11 -4.54
CA VAL A 215 4.04 1.29 -5.79
C VAL A 215 5.00 1.14 -6.97
N PRO A 216 4.77 0.18 -7.86
CA PRO A 216 5.58 0.02 -9.07
C PRO A 216 5.46 1.25 -9.99
N VAL A 217 6.60 1.69 -10.54
CA VAL A 217 6.64 2.81 -11.50
C VAL A 217 7.24 2.44 -12.86
N GLY A 218 7.45 1.15 -13.06
CA GLY A 218 7.99 0.56 -14.28
C GLY A 218 9.43 0.07 -14.15
N GLY A 219 9.74 -1.00 -14.85
CA GLY A 219 10.96 -1.77 -14.62
C GLY A 219 11.00 -2.27 -13.18
N SER A 220 12.19 -2.41 -12.65
CA SER A 220 12.42 -2.82 -11.26
C SER A 220 12.39 -1.64 -10.26
N LYS A 221 11.65 -0.55 -10.56
CA LYS A 221 11.59 0.67 -9.74
C LYS A 221 10.26 0.84 -9.04
N PHE A 222 10.33 1.42 -7.83
CA PHE A 222 9.20 1.60 -6.94
C PHE A 222 9.22 2.99 -6.30
N LEU A 223 8.06 3.59 -6.13
CA LEU A 223 7.87 4.64 -5.14
C LEU A 223 7.53 3.99 -3.81
N VAL A 224 8.25 4.37 -2.78
CA VAL A 224 8.04 3.86 -1.42
C VAL A 224 7.64 5.02 -0.51
N ALA A 225 6.56 4.83 0.21
CA ALA A 225 6.05 5.83 1.13
C ALA A 225 6.87 5.89 2.41
N ARG A 226 7.10 7.11 2.86
CA ARG A 226 7.63 7.45 4.18
C ARG A 226 6.66 8.39 4.87
N GLY A 227 6.46 8.19 6.14
CA GLY A 227 5.60 9.03 6.95
C GLY A 227 6.33 9.60 8.16
N ALA A 228 5.88 10.75 8.62
CA ALA A 228 6.26 11.30 9.90
C ALA A 228 5.03 11.84 10.62
N SER A 229 5.02 11.73 11.94
CA SER A 229 4.05 12.37 12.81
C SER A 229 4.78 13.43 13.62
N THR A 230 4.33 14.66 13.53
CA THR A 230 4.88 15.76 14.31
C THR A 230 3.81 16.24 15.27
N LYS A 231 4.16 16.33 16.57
CA LYS A 231 3.26 16.85 17.59
C LYS A 231 2.77 18.24 17.15
N ASN A 232 1.46 18.43 17.11
CA ASN A 232 0.76 19.66 16.70
C ASN A 232 0.83 20.02 15.20
N LYS A 233 1.48 19.21 14.35
CA LYS A 233 1.54 19.46 12.89
C LYS A 233 0.89 18.36 12.06
N GLY A 234 0.34 17.30 12.71
CA GLY A 234 -0.31 16.20 12.04
C GLY A 234 0.66 15.21 11.39
N HIS A 235 0.18 14.51 10.37
CA HIS A 235 0.93 13.47 9.66
C HIS A 235 1.37 14.00 8.30
N THR A 236 2.62 13.71 7.95
CA THR A 236 3.19 14.03 6.64
C THR A 236 3.49 12.74 5.88
N GLY A 237 3.35 12.80 4.57
CA GLY A 237 3.76 11.73 3.67
C GLY A 237 4.78 12.23 2.66
N ARG A 238 5.81 11.44 2.41
CA ARG A 238 6.78 11.66 1.33
C ARG A 238 7.02 10.38 0.57
N LEU A 239 7.53 10.48 -0.64
CA LEU A 239 7.90 9.34 -1.46
C LEU A 239 9.41 9.34 -1.68
N VAL A 240 9.99 8.16 -1.65
CA VAL A 240 11.35 7.91 -2.10
C VAL A 240 11.33 6.96 -3.29
N LEU A 241 12.28 7.10 -4.21
CA LEU A 241 12.46 6.16 -5.31
C LEU A 241 13.40 5.05 -4.85
N ALA A 242 12.95 3.82 -4.97
CA ALA A 242 13.74 2.61 -4.75
C ALA A 242 13.80 1.77 -6.01
N GLU A 243 14.78 0.89 -6.10
CA GLU A 243 14.87 -0.13 -7.13
C GLU A 243 15.14 -1.51 -6.53
N ALA A 244 14.75 -2.57 -7.24
CA ALA A 244 14.99 -3.93 -6.81
C ALA A 244 16.50 -4.22 -6.69
N ASP A 245 16.87 -4.88 -5.59
CA ASP A 245 18.22 -5.24 -5.23
C ASP A 245 18.25 -6.70 -4.78
N LYS A 246 19.24 -7.48 -5.23
CA LYS A 246 19.31 -8.91 -4.94
C LYS A 246 19.62 -9.21 -3.47
N GLU A 247 20.38 -8.34 -2.81
CA GLU A 247 20.84 -8.56 -1.44
C GLU A 247 19.89 -7.95 -0.40
N ARG A 248 19.27 -6.81 -0.76
CA ARG A 248 18.45 -5.99 0.15
C ARG A 248 16.97 -6.01 -0.17
N GLY A 249 16.56 -6.77 -1.21
CA GLY A 249 15.23 -6.70 -1.77
C GLY A 249 14.99 -5.38 -2.52
N LEU A 250 15.10 -4.25 -1.83
CA LEU A 250 15.04 -2.91 -2.39
C LEU A 250 16.17 -2.03 -1.87
N LYS A 251 16.64 -1.08 -2.69
CA LYS A 251 17.56 0.00 -2.28
C LYS A 251 17.01 1.35 -2.71
N ILE A 252 17.14 2.36 -1.86
CA ILE A 252 16.76 3.74 -2.18
C ILE A 252 17.78 4.32 -3.16
N VAL A 253 17.28 4.90 -4.24
CA VAL A 253 18.12 5.54 -5.29
C VAL A 253 17.90 7.05 -5.38
N GLN A 254 16.80 7.57 -4.81
CA GLN A 254 16.52 9.01 -4.78
C GLN A 254 15.53 9.36 -3.64
N GLY A 255 15.72 10.50 -3.02
CA GLY A 255 14.76 11.09 -2.07
C GLY A 255 15.03 10.75 -0.59
N GLU A 256 16.14 10.11 -0.26
CA GLU A 256 16.54 9.93 1.13
C GLU A 256 17.02 11.27 1.71
N ALA A 257 16.49 11.66 2.88
CA ALA A 257 17.02 12.82 3.57
C ALA A 257 18.44 12.52 4.05
N PRO A 258 19.39 13.46 4.00
CA PRO A 258 20.71 13.25 4.57
C PRO A 258 20.57 12.81 6.03
N LYS A 259 21.25 11.73 6.41
CA LYS A 259 21.34 11.32 7.81
C LYS A 259 21.99 12.46 8.58
N LYS A 260 21.29 12.98 9.59
CA LYS A 260 21.84 13.95 10.54
C LYS A 260 22.81 13.25 11.46
#